data_39b6a30936a49b8550de43a8e180e610
#
_entry.id   39b6a30936a49b8550de43a8e180e610
#
_cell.length_a   1.000
_cell.length_b   1.000
_cell.length_c   1.000
_cell.angle_alpha   90.00
_cell.angle_beta   90.00
_cell.angle_gamma   90.00
#
_symmetry.space_group_name_H-M   'P 1'
#
loop_
_entity.id
_entity.type
_entity.pdbx_description
1 polymer ?
#
loop_
_entity_poly.entity_id
_entity_poly.type
_entity_poly.pdbx_seq_one_letter_code
_entity_poly.pdbx_strand_id
1 'polypeptide(L)'
;VAKIGSGMVVTGLTLGALAVVAALAVQANGTERKAAPASPPPPTATTTASPGASAVKRPGTPALPADSGSGQRVVYSLDADRVWLVDPAHKPQVVRTFTVQPSTLDPEPGSYQVFARDTALTGSDGRPIEHVVLFARVSGTVVGFSAAVDGTTPKPDPKQRTGGIRETRADAKALWDFAGLQSTVVVVR
;
A
#
# COMPACT_ATOMS: atom_id res chain seq x y z
N VAL A 1 18.77 -47.12 -19.85
CA VAL A 1 18.29 -45.91 -19.19
C VAL A 1 17.40 -45.16 -20.20
N ALA A 2 16.08 -45.21 -20.05
CA ALA A 2 15.10 -44.61 -20.95
C ALA A 2 15.00 -43.11 -20.70
N LYS A 3 15.22 -42.27 -21.71
CA LYS A 3 14.99 -40.83 -21.69
C LYS A 3 13.52 -40.56 -21.90
N ILE A 4 12.85 -40.02 -20.87
CA ILE A 4 11.48 -39.53 -20.96
C ILE A 4 11.52 -38.15 -21.62
N GLY A 5 10.92 -38.02 -22.82
CA GLY A 5 10.92 -36.79 -23.60
C GLY A 5 10.01 -35.73 -22.97
N SER A 6 10.49 -34.48 -22.90
CA SER A 6 9.81 -33.33 -22.27
C SER A 6 8.46 -32.93 -22.89
N GLY A 7 8.07 -33.53 -24.04
CA GLY A 7 6.78 -33.27 -24.68
C GLY A 7 5.56 -33.91 -24.00
N MET A 8 5.77 -34.95 -23.17
CA MET A 8 4.67 -35.69 -22.58
C MET A 8 4.12 -35.06 -21.29
N VAL A 9 4.91 -34.16 -20.65
CA VAL A 9 4.55 -33.47 -19.41
C VAL A 9 3.65 -32.26 -19.66
N VAL A 10 3.79 -31.62 -20.84
CA VAL A 10 3.01 -30.40 -21.17
C VAL A 10 1.57 -30.72 -21.53
N THR A 11 1.29 -31.87 -22.15
CA THR A 11 -0.07 -32.26 -22.58
C THR A 11 -0.97 -32.64 -21.39
N GLY A 12 -0.39 -33.13 -20.29
CA GLY A 12 -1.16 -33.52 -19.08
C GLY A 12 -1.67 -32.33 -18.25
N LEU A 13 -0.97 -31.20 -18.29
CA LEU A 13 -1.32 -30.01 -17.50
C LEU A 13 -2.44 -29.18 -18.14
N THR A 14 -2.61 -29.23 -19.48
CA THR A 14 -3.59 -28.44 -20.21
C THR A 14 -5.01 -29.03 -20.11
N LEU A 15 -5.15 -30.33 -19.95
CA LEU A 15 -6.45 -31.01 -19.83
C LEU A 15 -7.05 -30.89 -18.42
N GLY A 16 -6.24 -30.69 -17.39
CA GLY A 16 -6.71 -30.51 -16.01
C GLY A 16 -7.38 -29.15 -15.74
N ALA A 17 -6.96 -28.10 -16.46
CA ALA A 17 -7.46 -26.74 -16.26
C ALA A 17 -8.86 -26.50 -16.86
N LEU A 18 -9.22 -27.23 -17.92
CA LEU A 18 -10.52 -27.08 -18.59
C LEU A 18 -11.68 -27.75 -17.84
N ALA A 19 -11.42 -28.76 -17.02
CA ALA A 19 -12.46 -29.47 -16.28
C ALA A 19 -12.99 -28.67 -15.07
N VAL A 20 -12.19 -27.77 -14.49
CA VAL A 20 -12.58 -26.96 -13.31
C VAL A 20 -13.48 -25.78 -13.71
N VAL A 21 -13.32 -25.23 -14.93
CA VAL A 21 -14.14 -24.09 -15.40
C VAL A 21 -15.56 -24.54 -15.78
N ALA A 22 -15.75 -25.77 -16.25
CA ALA A 22 -17.07 -26.28 -16.60
C ALA A 22 -17.97 -26.60 -15.38
N ALA A 23 -17.38 -26.93 -14.23
CA ALA A 23 -18.15 -27.25 -13.02
C ALA A 23 -18.75 -26.02 -12.31
N LEU A 24 -18.20 -24.82 -12.50
CA LEU A 24 -18.69 -23.58 -11.89
C LEU A 24 -19.82 -22.89 -12.68
N ALA A 25 -20.00 -23.23 -13.95
CA ALA A 25 -21.03 -22.62 -14.79
C ALA A 25 -22.45 -23.22 -14.58
N VAL A 26 -22.57 -24.38 -13.95
CA VAL A 26 -23.88 -25.09 -13.78
C VAL A 26 -24.60 -24.66 -12.50
N GLN A 27 -23.94 -24.00 -11.54
CA GLN A 27 -24.61 -23.58 -10.30
C GLN A 27 -25.30 -22.20 -10.35
N ALA A 28 -25.20 -21.47 -11.46
CA ALA A 28 -25.76 -20.11 -11.56
C ALA A 28 -27.21 -20.05 -12.11
N ASN A 29 -27.81 -21.18 -12.54
CA ASN A 29 -29.11 -21.18 -13.25
C ASN A 29 -30.28 -21.83 -12.52
N GLY A 30 -30.28 -21.89 -11.22
CA GLY A 30 -31.35 -22.58 -10.50
C GLY A 30 -31.94 -21.82 -9.32
N THR A 31 -32.66 -20.71 -9.54
CA THR A 31 -33.74 -20.28 -8.64
C THR A 31 -34.65 -19.25 -9.35
N GLU A 32 -35.58 -19.73 -10.12
CA GLU A 32 -36.75 -18.93 -10.46
C GLU A 32 -37.71 -18.93 -9.27
N ARG A 33 -37.98 -17.75 -8.70
CA ARG A 33 -38.95 -17.55 -7.64
C ARG A 33 -40.28 -17.12 -8.27
N LYS A 34 -41.28 -17.96 -8.13
CA LYS A 34 -42.70 -17.81 -8.50
C LYS A 34 -43.28 -16.54 -7.87
N ALA A 35 -43.93 -15.72 -8.71
CA ALA A 35 -44.66 -14.54 -8.32
C ALA A 35 -45.94 -14.88 -7.51
N ALA A 36 -46.23 -14.12 -6.47
CA ALA A 36 -47.50 -14.09 -5.75
C ALA A 36 -48.12 -12.69 -5.81
N PRO A 37 -49.45 -12.56 -5.73
CA PRO A 37 -50.20 -11.42 -6.27
C PRO A 37 -50.22 -10.18 -5.37
N ALA A 38 -50.47 -9.05 -6.01
CA ALA A 38 -50.52 -7.71 -5.49
C ALA A 38 -51.58 -7.48 -4.39
N SER A 39 -51.24 -6.69 -3.37
CA SER A 39 -52.14 -6.05 -2.42
C SER A 39 -52.03 -4.52 -2.51
N PRO A 40 -53.10 -3.76 -2.21
CA PRO A 40 -53.26 -2.36 -2.59
C PRO A 40 -52.47 -1.38 -1.70
N PRO A 41 -52.28 -0.11 -2.12
CA PRO A 41 -51.41 0.86 -1.45
C PRO A 41 -52.04 1.45 -0.20
N PRO A 42 -51.29 1.69 0.89
CA PRO A 42 -51.69 2.51 2.02
C PRO A 42 -51.38 3.99 1.78
N PRO A 43 -51.99 4.90 2.60
CA PRO A 43 -52.09 6.30 2.31
C PRO A 43 -50.83 7.10 2.59
N THR A 44 -50.71 8.21 1.87
CA THR A 44 -49.67 9.23 1.93
C THR A 44 -49.42 9.74 3.36
N ALA A 45 -48.29 9.38 3.95
CA ALA A 45 -47.80 10.02 5.18
C ALA A 45 -46.84 11.14 4.78
N THR A 46 -47.21 12.35 5.12
CA THR A 46 -46.41 13.57 5.03
C THR A 46 -45.15 13.43 5.87
N THR A 47 -44.00 13.33 5.24
CA THR A 47 -42.70 13.24 5.93
C THR A 47 -42.27 14.62 6.35
N THR A 48 -42.46 14.94 7.61
CA THR A 48 -41.79 16.06 8.30
C THR A 48 -40.29 15.84 8.26
N ALA A 49 -39.57 16.74 7.59
CA ALA A 49 -38.12 16.76 7.53
C ALA A 49 -37.56 16.93 8.95
N SER A 50 -36.88 15.90 9.45
CA SER A 50 -36.05 15.98 10.66
C SER A 50 -34.68 16.53 10.28
N PRO A 51 -34.28 17.68 10.82
CA PRO A 51 -32.90 18.17 10.58
C PRO A 51 -31.95 17.47 11.56
N GLY A 52 -30.94 16.81 11.05
CA GLY A 52 -29.80 16.45 11.87
C GLY A 52 -29.38 14.98 11.90
N ALA A 53 -29.21 14.35 10.75
CA ALA A 53 -28.25 13.25 10.67
C ALA A 53 -26.90 13.87 10.32
N SER A 54 -26.10 14.24 11.32
CA SER A 54 -24.69 14.48 11.14
C SER A 54 -24.08 13.18 10.57
N ALA A 55 -23.79 13.19 9.28
CA ALA A 55 -23.03 12.13 8.65
C ALA A 55 -21.72 12.02 9.42
N VAL A 56 -21.55 10.95 10.20
CA VAL A 56 -20.27 10.58 10.80
C VAL A 56 -19.32 10.41 9.61
N LYS A 57 -18.53 11.44 9.35
CA LYS A 57 -17.48 11.45 8.36
C LYS A 57 -16.52 10.32 8.76
N ARG A 58 -16.60 9.17 8.10
CA ARG A 58 -15.57 8.14 8.23
C ARG A 58 -14.24 8.85 7.98
N PRO A 59 -13.19 8.60 8.78
CA PRO A 59 -11.89 9.19 8.52
C PRO A 59 -11.52 8.83 7.08
N GLY A 60 -11.65 9.79 6.16
CA GLY A 60 -11.28 9.57 4.76
C GLY A 60 -9.78 9.32 4.70
N THR A 61 -9.34 8.50 3.75
CA THR A 61 -7.92 8.40 3.42
C THR A 61 -7.34 9.81 3.32
N PRO A 62 -6.26 10.14 4.07
CA PRO A 62 -5.68 11.47 4.00
C PRO A 62 -5.36 11.87 2.57
N ALA A 63 -5.72 13.08 2.18
CA ALA A 63 -5.52 13.58 0.83
C ALA A 63 -4.02 13.58 0.47
N LEU A 64 -3.73 13.24 -0.77
CA LEU A 64 -2.38 13.38 -1.31
C LEU A 64 -2.01 14.87 -1.36
N PRO A 65 -0.83 15.29 -0.85
CA PRO A 65 -0.38 16.67 -0.95
C PRO A 65 -0.33 17.17 -2.41
N ALA A 66 -0.81 18.40 -2.65
CA ALA A 66 -0.93 18.96 -3.99
C ALA A 66 0.45 19.08 -4.69
N ASP A 67 1.48 19.51 -3.94
CA ASP A 67 2.83 19.77 -4.47
C ASP A 67 3.71 18.51 -4.51
N SER A 68 3.08 17.33 -4.56
CA SER A 68 3.78 16.05 -4.55
C SER A 68 4.25 15.57 -5.93
N GLY A 69 4.17 16.41 -6.98
CA GLY A 69 4.62 16.08 -8.33
C GLY A 69 3.66 15.15 -9.11
N SER A 70 4.18 14.48 -10.13
CA SER A 70 3.41 13.62 -11.03
C SER A 70 4.13 12.28 -11.29
N GLY A 71 3.42 11.34 -11.93
CA GLY A 71 3.97 10.02 -12.23
C GLY A 71 3.94 9.06 -11.04
N GLN A 72 4.50 7.86 -11.24
CA GLN A 72 4.66 6.86 -10.19
C GLN A 72 5.73 7.35 -9.19
N ARG A 73 5.40 7.39 -7.92
CA ARG A 73 6.25 7.96 -6.89
C ARG A 73 5.85 7.56 -5.48
N VAL A 74 6.81 7.63 -4.58
CA VAL A 74 6.59 7.65 -3.13
C VAL A 74 6.51 9.12 -2.71
N VAL A 75 5.50 9.51 -1.95
CA VAL A 75 5.38 10.85 -1.37
C VAL A 75 5.53 10.74 0.14
N TYR A 76 6.43 11.51 0.72
CA TYR A 76 6.66 11.56 2.16
C TYR A 76 6.41 12.99 2.66
N SER A 77 5.44 13.16 3.55
CA SER A 77 5.19 14.43 4.24
C SER A 77 5.87 14.43 5.60
N LEU A 78 6.71 15.44 5.82
CA LEU A 78 7.41 15.68 7.08
C LEU A 78 6.44 16.11 8.19
N ASP A 79 5.49 16.98 7.86
CA ASP A 79 4.54 17.53 8.84
C ASP A 79 3.46 16.50 9.24
N ALA A 80 3.12 15.57 8.34
CA ALA A 80 2.10 14.56 8.60
C ALA A 80 2.68 13.22 9.08
N ASP A 81 4.00 13.06 9.11
CA ASP A 81 4.68 11.76 9.36
C ASP A 81 4.03 10.63 8.55
N ARG A 82 3.84 10.86 7.24
CA ARG A 82 3.03 9.97 6.41
C ARG A 82 3.63 9.77 5.03
N VAL A 83 3.40 8.57 4.53
CA VAL A 83 3.79 8.14 3.19
C VAL A 83 2.54 7.84 2.36
N TRP A 84 2.59 8.19 1.07
CA TRP A 84 1.66 7.75 0.03
C TRP A 84 2.44 7.05 -1.07
N LEU A 85 1.97 5.87 -1.48
CA LEU A 85 2.40 5.19 -2.69
C LEU A 85 1.45 5.59 -3.81
N VAL A 86 1.97 6.27 -4.83
CA VAL A 86 1.16 6.89 -5.90
C VAL A 86 1.49 6.25 -7.23
N ASP A 87 0.50 5.63 -7.84
CA ASP A 87 0.60 5.06 -9.18
C ASP A 87 -0.54 5.60 -10.06
N PRO A 88 -0.27 6.47 -11.03
CA PRO A 88 -1.29 7.06 -11.88
C PRO A 88 -1.98 6.06 -12.81
N ALA A 89 -1.44 4.85 -12.99
CA ALA A 89 -2.12 3.79 -13.72
C ALA A 89 -3.32 3.20 -12.96
N HIS A 90 -3.41 3.47 -11.64
CA HIS A 90 -4.50 3.01 -10.78
C HIS A 90 -5.55 4.10 -10.53
N LYS A 91 -6.78 3.68 -10.24
CA LYS A 91 -7.87 4.57 -9.81
C LYS A 91 -8.52 4.00 -8.54
N PRO A 92 -8.37 4.65 -7.38
CA PRO A 92 -7.63 5.91 -7.15
C PRO A 92 -6.11 5.73 -7.32
N GLN A 93 -5.42 6.81 -7.70
CA GLN A 93 -3.97 6.81 -7.93
C GLN A 93 -3.15 6.54 -6.66
N VAL A 94 -3.69 6.81 -5.48
CA VAL A 94 -3.07 6.44 -4.20
C VAL A 94 -3.39 4.98 -3.94
N VAL A 95 -2.41 4.11 -4.15
CA VAL A 95 -2.56 2.66 -3.94
C VAL A 95 -2.41 2.26 -2.47
N ARG A 96 -1.66 3.05 -1.69
CA ARG A 96 -1.51 2.87 -0.24
C ARG A 96 -1.08 4.16 0.43
N THR A 97 -1.48 4.36 1.69
CA THR A 97 -0.94 5.41 2.58
C THR A 97 -0.88 4.89 4.01
N PHE A 98 0.14 5.30 4.73
CA PHE A 98 0.40 4.89 6.11
C PHE A 98 1.23 5.93 6.85
N THR A 99 1.19 5.90 8.18
CA THR A 99 2.03 6.74 9.05
C THR A 99 3.38 6.08 9.28
N VAL A 100 4.39 6.91 9.47
CA VAL A 100 5.75 6.49 9.79
C VAL A 100 6.22 7.12 11.08
N GLN A 101 7.26 6.55 11.68
CA GLN A 101 8.02 7.20 12.74
C GLN A 101 9.21 7.89 12.09
N PRO A 102 9.29 9.24 12.10
CA PRO A 102 10.37 9.98 11.45
C PRO A 102 11.73 9.73 12.10
N SER A 103 12.78 10.01 11.36
CA SER A 103 14.16 10.03 11.85
C SER A 103 14.46 11.32 12.61
N THR A 104 15.68 11.43 13.18
CA THR A 104 16.13 12.70 13.80
C THR A 104 16.70 13.69 12.77
N LEU A 105 16.90 13.24 11.53
CA LEU A 105 17.42 14.03 10.43
C LEU A 105 16.40 14.01 9.29
N ASP A 106 15.74 15.13 9.07
CA ASP A 106 14.79 15.29 8.00
C ASP A 106 15.49 15.68 6.69
N PRO A 107 15.16 15.02 5.56
CA PRO A 107 15.59 15.49 4.26
C PRO A 107 14.86 16.80 3.92
N GLU A 108 15.52 17.70 3.18
CA GLU A 108 14.86 18.89 2.66
C GLU A 108 13.70 18.52 1.73
N PRO A 109 12.61 19.33 1.68
CA PRO A 109 11.58 19.14 0.67
C PRO A 109 12.17 19.15 -0.74
N GLY A 110 11.75 18.18 -1.57
CA GLY A 110 12.28 18.04 -2.93
C GLY A 110 12.06 16.65 -3.52
N SER A 111 12.62 16.44 -4.69
CA SER A 111 12.53 15.16 -5.41
C SER A 111 13.86 14.42 -5.32
N TYR A 112 13.80 13.17 -4.94
CA TYR A 112 14.92 12.25 -4.76
C TYR A 112 14.69 10.99 -5.58
N GLN A 113 15.76 10.18 -5.70
CA GLN A 113 15.66 8.84 -6.30
C GLN A 113 16.18 7.80 -5.31
N VAL A 114 15.55 6.65 -5.31
CA VAL A 114 16.06 5.47 -4.58
C VAL A 114 17.40 5.07 -5.19
N PHE A 115 18.49 5.20 -4.44
CA PHE A 115 19.83 4.89 -4.90
C PHE A 115 20.38 3.56 -4.38
N ALA A 116 19.80 3.01 -3.32
CA ALA A 116 20.16 1.69 -2.80
C ALA A 116 18.98 1.02 -2.10
N ARG A 117 19.01 -0.31 -2.07
CA ARG A 117 18.03 -1.15 -1.38
C ARG A 117 18.75 -2.33 -0.76
N ASP A 118 18.36 -2.68 0.47
CA ASP A 118 18.88 -3.83 1.20
C ASP A 118 17.74 -4.62 1.84
N THR A 119 17.80 -5.94 1.75
CA THR A 119 16.79 -6.82 2.36
C THR A 119 16.85 -6.78 3.88
N ALA A 120 18.07 -6.69 4.45
CA ALA A 120 18.31 -6.60 5.88
C ALA A 120 19.69 -5.99 6.16
N LEU A 121 19.77 -5.14 7.18
CA LEU A 121 21.02 -4.61 7.72
C LEU A 121 20.83 -4.15 9.17
N THR A 122 21.90 -3.62 9.79
CA THR A 122 21.79 -2.93 11.07
C THR A 122 21.58 -1.44 10.84
N GLY A 123 20.50 -0.88 11.39
CA GLY A 123 20.18 0.54 11.31
C GLY A 123 21.18 1.41 12.05
N SER A 124 21.14 2.73 11.78
CA SER A 124 21.97 3.73 12.48
C SER A 124 21.67 3.83 13.98
N ASP A 125 20.55 3.29 14.41
CA ASP A 125 20.13 3.14 15.82
C ASP A 125 20.58 1.81 16.46
N GLY A 126 21.37 0.99 15.73
CA GLY A 126 21.88 -0.30 16.17
C GLY A 126 20.85 -1.46 16.10
N ARG A 127 19.64 -1.22 15.59
CA ARG A 127 18.60 -2.26 15.49
C ARG A 127 18.72 -3.05 14.18
N PRO A 128 18.45 -4.37 14.19
CA PRO A 128 18.22 -5.12 12.95
C PRO A 128 17.00 -4.59 12.22
N ILE A 129 17.17 -4.27 10.94
CA ILE A 129 16.11 -3.72 10.08
C ILE A 129 16.02 -4.49 8.77
N GLU A 130 14.84 -4.42 8.15
CA GLU A 130 14.53 -5.09 6.90
C GLU A 130 13.79 -4.15 5.92
N HIS A 131 13.71 -4.55 4.64
CA HIS A 131 13.04 -3.80 3.57
C HIS A 131 13.54 -2.36 3.47
N VAL A 132 14.86 -2.19 3.42
CA VAL A 132 15.52 -0.89 3.48
C VAL A 132 15.53 -0.22 2.10
N VAL A 133 14.98 0.99 2.01
CA VAL A 133 14.92 1.79 0.77
C VAL A 133 15.58 3.14 1.02
N LEU A 134 16.78 3.35 0.47
CA LEU A 134 17.61 4.53 0.71
C LEU A 134 17.45 5.55 -0.42
N PHE A 135 17.14 6.82 -0.07
CA PHE A 135 16.82 7.83 -1.07
C PHE A 135 17.49 9.20 -0.86
N ALA A 136 17.95 9.54 0.36
CA ALA A 136 18.55 10.85 0.61
C ALA A 136 19.83 10.74 1.47
N ARG A 137 20.59 11.84 1.52
CA ARG A 137 21.73 12.03 2.43
C ARG A 137 21.62 13.40 3.09
N VAL A 138 21.67 13.45 4.41
CA VAL A 138 21.60 14.68 5.20
C VAL A 138 22.80 14.76 6.10
N SER A 139 23.65 15.77 5.91
CA SER A 139 24.87 15.96 6.71
C SER A 139 25.73 14.69 6.85
N GLY A 140 25.89 13.94 5.74
CA GLY A 140 26.67 12.69 5.70
C GLY A 140 25.94 11.43 6.19
N THR A 141 24.75 11.57 6.80
CA THR A 141 23.93 10.44 7.23
C THR A 141 22.96 10.04 6.10
N VAL A 142 22.86 8.74 5.84
CA VAL A 142 21.91 8.21 4.85
C VAL A 142 20.50 8.18 5.45
N VAL A 143 19.53 8.67 4.67
CA VAL A 143 18.10 8.65 5.03
C VAL A 143 17.36 7.63 4.17
N GLY A 144 16.50 6.86 4.79
CA GLY A 144 15.70 5.84 4.11
C GLY A 144 14.60 5.25 4.96
N PHE A 145 13.70 4.57 4.29
CA PHE A 145 12.59 3.83 4.88
C PHE A 145 13.03 2.42 5.27
N SER A 146 12.48 1.89 6.36
CA SER A 146 12.75 0.52 6.80
C SER A 146 11.81 0.10 7.92
N ALA A 147 11.66 -1.22 8.14
CA ALA A 147 11.03 -1.76 9.34
C ALA A 147 12.06 -2.38 10.29
N ALA A 148 11.83 -2.28 11.58
CA ALA A 148 12.56 -3.10 12.55
C ALA A 148 12.09 -4.56 12.46
N VAL A 149 13.03 -5.51 12.52
CA VAL A 149 12.73 -6.95 12.41
C VAL A 149 11.80 -7.42 13.54
N ASP A 150 11.93 -6.80 14.72
CA ASP A 150 11.06 -7.05 15.88
C ASP A 150 9.65 -6.42 15.74
N GLY A 151 9.40 -5.68 14.66
CA GLY A 151 8.12 -5.02 14.38
C GLY A 151 7.85 -3.76 15.19
N THR A 152 8.80 -3.29 16.01
CA THR A 152 8.64 -2.08 16.80
C THR A 152 8.93 -0.82 15.98
N THR A 153 8.25 0.29 16.34
CA THR A 153 8.48 1.62 15.75
C THR A 153 8.74 2.65 16.86
N PRO A 154 9.82 2.48 17.65
CA PRO A 154 10.11 3.39 18.74
C PRO A 154 10.48 4.77 18.22
N LYS A 155 10.18 5.82 19.01
CA LYS A 155 10.71 7.16 18.72
C LYS A 155 12.23 7.13 18.81
N PRO A 156 12.94 7.77 17.86
CA PRO A 156 14.38 7.84 17.93
C PRO A 156 14.84 8.70 19.13
N ASP A 157 16.00 8.36 19.68
CA ASP A 157 16.63 9.23 20.68
C ASP A 157 17.04 10.55 20.01
N PRO A 158 16.53 11.71 20.47
CA PRO A 158 16.85 13.00 19.87
C PRO A 158 18.34 13.37 19.95
N LYS A 159 19.11 12.71 20.81
CA LYS A 159 20.58 12.87 20.90
C LYS A 159 21.34 12.05 19.87
N GLN A 160 20.69 11.07 19.25
CA GLN A 160 21.29 10.18 18.26
C GLN A 160 20.94 10.66 16.85
N ARG A 161 21.94 10.88 16.01
CA ARG A 161 21.75 11.25 14.60
C ARG A 161 21.39 9.99 13.81
N THR A 162 20.12 9.82 13.46
CA THR A 162 19.62 8.68 12.67
C THR A 162 18.89 9.16 11.42
N GLY A 163 19.05 8.45 10.31
CA GLY A 163 18.32 8.69 9.06
C GLY A 163 17.23 7.64 8.78
N GLY A 164 16.97 6.74 9.71
CA GLY A 164 15.98 5.67 9.54
C GLY A 164 14.56 6.15 9.81
N ILE A 165 13.73 6.24 8.76
CA ILE A 165 12.29 6.45 8.84
C ILE A 165 11.66 5.06 9.04
N ARG A 166 10.99 4.86 10.18
CA ARG A 166 10.48 3.54 10.57
C ARG A 166 9.02 3.37 10.21
N GLU A 167 8.74 2.21 9.65
CA GLU A 167 7.42 1.76 9.24
C GLU A 167 7.04 0.46 9.96
N THR A 168 5.77 0.09 9.88
CA THR A 168 5.39 -1.29 10.21
C THR A 168 6.00 -2.25 9.18
N ARG A 169 6.22 -3.52 9.55
CA ARG A 169 6.75 -4.52 8.62
C ARG A 169 5.88 -4.69 7.37
N ALA A 170 4.55 -4.59 7.51
CA ALA A 170 3.61 -4.70 6.40
C ALA A 170 3.68 -3.49 5.46
N ASP A 171 3.92 -2.28 5.99
CA ASP A 171 4.05 -1.06 5.19
C ASP A 171 5.41 -1.01 4.49
N ALA A 172 6.48 -1.36 5.19
CA ALA A 172 7.83 -1.46 4.62
C ALA A 172 7.88 -2.49 3.48
N LYS A 173 7.24 -3.66 3.64
CA LYS A 173 7.12 -4.62 2.54
C LYS A 173 6.38 -4.02 1.34
N ALA A 174 5.27 -3.32 1.56
CA ALA A 174 4.51 -2.70 0.48
C ALA A 174 5.31 -1.60 -0.23
N LEU A 175 6.05 -0.78 0.51
CA LEU A 175 6.94 0.23 -0.06
C LEU A 175 8.10 -0.43 -0.83
N TRP A 176 8.69 -1.48 -0.26
CA TRP A 176 9.74 -2.26 -0.92
C TRP A 176 9.28 -2.84 -2.26
N ASP A 177 8.09 -3.44 -2.31
CA ASP A 177 7.54 -4.02 -3.55
C ASP A 177 7.23 -2.92 -4.58
N PHE A 178 6.85 -1.73 -4.12
CA PHE A 178 6.48 -0.59 -4.96
C PHE A 178 7.69 0.20 -5.49
N ALA A 179 8.68 0.48 -4.65
CA ALA A 179 9.79 1.38 -4.93
C ALA A 179 11.07 0.62 -5.26
N GLY A 180 11.35 0.39 -6.54
CA GLY A 180 12.61 -0.15 -7.05
C GLY A 180 13.75 0.88 -7.04
N LEU A 181 14.95 0.48 -7.49
CA LEU A 181 16.03 1.44 -7.77
C LEU A 181 15.56 2.48 -8.79
N GLN A 182 16.01 3.73 -8.62
CA GLN A 182 15.61 4.89 -9.44
C GLN A 182 14.14 5.32 -9.28
N SER A 183 13.35 4.67 -8.43
CA SER A 183 12.01 5.16 -8.10
C SER A 183 12.08 6.56 -7.49
N THR A 184 11.13 7.43 -7.87
CA THR A 184 11.05 8.80 -7.36
C THR A 184 10.48 8.81 -5.94
N VAL A 185 11.13 9.54 -5.04
CA VAL A 185 10.66 9.89 -3.70
C VAL A 185 10.50 11.41 -3.64
N VAL A 186 9.29 11.89 -3.40
CA VAL A 186 9.00 13.32 -3.25
C VAL A 186 8.78 13.61 -1.78
N VAL A 187 9.62 14.46 -1.21
CA VAL A 187 9.50 14.94 0.17
C VAL A 187 8.79 16.27 0.16
N VAL A 188 7.73 16.40 0.98
CA VAL A 188 6.93 17.62 1.13
C VAL A 188 6.77 17.97 2.62
N ARG A 189 6.33 19.18 2.91
CA ARG A 189 5.94 19.59 4.27
C ARG A 189 4.51 19.22 4.59
#